data_4fbea5ac1473276a57236c90566f6621
#
_entry.id   4fbea5ac1473276a57236c90566f6621
#
_cell.length_a   1.000
_cell.length_b   1.000
_cell.length_c   1.000
_cell.angle_alpha   90.00
_cell.angle_beta   90.00
_cell.angle_gamma   90.00
#
_symmetry.space_group_name_H-M   'P 1'
#
loop_
_entity.id
_entity.type
_entity.pdbx_description
1 polymer ?
#
loop_
_entity_poly.entity_id
_entity_poly.type
_entity_poly.pdbx_seq_one_letter_code
_entity_poly.pdbx_strand_id
1 'polypeptide(L)'
;MEKIKHILCLMDYGKDTRTGFATVSSNIKREIKKAYGEQICLDILGINHYGEDYVEEDGTRVFSAKINDVKSDDFGRYYFLKMVQEGDYDGIFIIQDLGVIHPIIPILESIKQKKKEANKKLFKSIWYFPVDCHLFATLTRHLEFFDVVVTYTEFGRDEILKFRPDLKGKIKVVNHGNNPKDFYPLSEEEKKKFRKEYFGKNADKLIITNVNRNQPRKDIPNTIFGFIEAKRDWKQNGLTKEPFLYLHCMPKDPLGHDLRAILMQTQLVEYKDFMLLPKQYEENLLGVDMLNGIYNASDIFITTTLGEGWGLTITEAFATKLPVIAPNTTSIKEISGEGSRAYLLETIVPFCSTVDNIIREQTDSWEIGEKIIEVSNDLINKNQNLNDKVDKAFNYVNSLTWEDICKRWIEYFKIY
;
A
#
# COMPACT_ATOMS: atom_id res chain seq x y z
N MET A 1 -19.27 18.66 30.56
CA MET A 1 -18.12 18.14 29.79
C MET A 1 -18.60 16.90 29.04
N GLU A 2 -18.39 16.85 27.74
CA GLU A 2 -18.64 15.63 26.97
C GLU A 2 -17.71 14.52 27.52
N LYS A 3 -18.25 13.30 27.58
CA LYS A 3 -17.51 12.15 28.10
C LYS A 3 -16.37 11.78 27.15
N ILE A 4 -15.12 11.73 27.66
CA ILE A 4 -13.96 11.26 26.89
C ILE A 4 -14.22 9.84 26.41
N LYS A 5 -14.02 9.60 25.12
CA LYS A 5 -14.17 8.30 24.47
C LYS A 5 -12.84 7.56 24.44
N HIS A 6 -12.80 6.34 24.94
CA HIS A 6 -11.61 5.48 24.95
C HIS A 6 -11.71 4.44 23.83
N ILE A 7 -10.81 4.51 22.86
CA ILE A 7 -10.79 3.64 21.68
C ILE A 7 -9.52 2.82 21.68
N LEU A 8 -9.67 1.50 21.58
CA LEU A 8 -8.55 0.59 21.34
C LEU A 8 -8.37 0.38 19.83
N CYS A 9 -7.17 0.63 19.36
CA CYS A 9 -6.81 0.48 17.96
C CYS A 9 -5.87 -0.72 17.78
N LEU A 10 -6.08 -1.53 16.73
CA LEU A 10 -5.14 -2.54 16.25
C LEU A 10 -4.71 -2.16 14.85
N MET A 11 -3.46 -1.74 14.69
CA MET A 11 -2.95 -1.24 13.41
C MET A 11 -1.43 -1.24 13.38
N ASP A 12 -0.84 -1.24 12.18
CA ASP A 12 0.59 -0.98 12.02
C ASP A 12 0.88 0.44 12.52
N TYR A 13 1.64 0.56 13.59
CA TYR A 13 1.97 1.85 14.17
C TYR A 13 3.18 1.74 15.11
N GLY A 14 4.05 2.76 15.12
CA GLY A 14 5.21 2.82 16.00
C GLY A 14 6.29 3.74 15.42
N LYS A 15 7.23 4.17 16.26
CA LYS A 15 8.30 5.12 15.86
C LYS A 15 9.13 4.65 14.67
N ASP A 16 9.38 3.33 14.58
CA ASP A 16 10.23 2.72 13.56
C ASP A 16 9.45 1.91 12.52
N THR A 17 8.11 1.94 12.60
CA THR A 17 7.27 1.19 11.66
C THR A 17 7.15 1.92 10.33
N ARG A 18 7.58 1.28 9.24
CA ARG A 18 7.67 1.84 7.90
C ARG A 18 6.92 0.97 6.87
N THR A 19 5.65 0.70 7.11
CA THR A 19 4.80 -0.06 6.19
C THR A 19 3.77 0.86 5.52
N GLY A 20 3.18 0.42 4.42
CA GLY A 20 2.04 1.13 3.82
C GLY A 20 0.88 1.28 4.80
N PHE A 21 0.61 0.25 5.61
CA PHE A 21 -0.37 0.33 6.70
C PHE A 21 -0.01 1.39 7.73
N ALA A 22 1.26 1.50 8.11
CA ALA A 22 1.72 2.52 9.08
C ALA A 22 1.51 3.94 8.53
N THR A 23 1.75 4.17 7.25
CA THR A 23 1.46 5.45 6.58
C THR A 23 -0.03 5.78 6.69
N VAL A 24 -0.90 4.83 6.40
CA VAL A 24 -2.36 5.00 6.50
C VAL A 24 -2.79 5.26 7.95
N SER A 25 -2.33 4.42 8.88
CA SER A 25 -2.66 4.51 10.32
C SER A 25 -2.26 5.86 10.92
N SER A 26 -1.03 6.31 10.61
CA SER A 26 -0.49 7.57 11.13
C SER A 26 -1.28 8.78 10.63
N ASN A 27 -1.66 8.79 9.34
CA ASN A 27 -2.44 9.88 8.78
C ASN A 27 -3.86 9.91 9.35
N ILE A 28 -4.54 8.76 9.43
CA ILE A 28 -5.89 8.70 10.03
C ILE A 28 -5.84 9.12 11.50
N LYS A 29 -4.89 8.59 12.29
CA LYS A 29 -4.71 8.96 13.71
C LYS A 29 -4.52 10.46 13.86
N ARG A 30 -3.62 11.05 13.06
CA ARG A 30 -3.35 12.50 13.10
C ARG A 30 -4.62 13.33 12.88
N GLU A 31 -5.40 13.01 11.85
CA GLU A 31 -6.60 13.78 11.52
C GLU A 31 -7.73 13.56 12.56
N ILE A 32 -7.86 12.35 13.11
CA ILE A 32 -8.80 12.07 14.21
C ILE A 32 -8.42 12.88 15.46
N LYS A 33 -7.15 12.87 15.86
CA LYS A 33 -6.69 13.67 17.01
C LYS A 33 -6.83 15.16 16.77
N LYS A 34 -6.59 15.64 15.55
CA LYS A 34 -6.83 17.04 15.16
C LYS A 34 -8.31 17.45 15.32
N ALA A 35 -9.22 16.53 14.97
CA ALA A 35 -10.67 16.81 15.01
C ALA A 35 -11.27 16.72 16.43
N TYR A 36 -10.87 15.74 17.21
CA TYR A 36 -11.49 15.44 18.51
C TYR A 36 -10.66 15.89 19.71
N GLY A 37 -9.34 16.14 19.55
CA GLY A 37 -8.48 16.60 20.64
C GLY A 37 -8.53 15.69 21.85
N GLU A 38 -8.83 16.27 23.02
CA GLU A 38 -8.95 15.59 24.30
C GLU A 38 -10.28 14.81 24.46
N GLN A 39 -11.23 14.97 23.58
CA GLN A 39 -12.50 14.23 23.63
C GLN A 39 -12.32 12.74 23.31
N ILE A 40 -11.16 12.37 22.71
CA ILE A 40 -10.82 11.00 22.36
C ILE A 40 -9.46 10.60 22.91
N CYS A 41 -9.43 9.47 23.61
CA CYS A 41 -8.21 8.80 24.05
C CYS A 41 -7.99 7.57 23.19
N LEU A 42 -6.83 7.46 22.57
CA LEU A 42 -6.46 6.33 21.71
C LEU A 42 -5.41 5.47 22.39
N ASP A 43 -5.71 4.19 22.50
CA ASP A 43 -4.78 3.13 22.85
C ASP A 43 -4.46 2.36 21.57
N ILE A 44 -3.24 2.41 21.10
CA ILE A 44 -2.82 1.74 19.87
C ILE A 44 -1.97 0.53 20.21
N LEU A 45 -2.46 -0.65 19.90
CA LEU A 45 -1.64 -1.84 19.84
C LEU A 45 -0.93 -1.85 18.49
N GLY A 46 0.34 -1.48 18.48
CA GLY A 46 1.16 -1.23 17.31
C GLY A 46 1.72 -2.51 16.71
N ILE A 47 1.13 -2.99 15.62
CA ILE A 47 1.71 -4.07 14.81
C ILE A 47 3.01 -3.55 14.20
N ASN A 48 4.05 -4.41 14.15
CA ASN A 48 5.41 -4.06 13.73
C ASN A 48 6.11 -3.01 14.62
N HIS A 49 5.58 -2.75 15.81
CA HIS A 49 6.26 -2.03 16.86
C HIS A 49 6.97 -3.02 17.78
N TYR A 50 8.29 -2.97 17.83
CA TYR A 50 9.14 -3.90 18.61
C TYR A 50 9.84 -3.26 19.78
N GLY A 51 9.58 -1.95 20.02
CA GLY A 51 10.14 -1.19 21.13
C GLY A 51 9.31 -1.28 22.40
N GLU A 52 9.70 -0.47 23.41
CA GLU A 52 8.93 -0.29 24.64
C GLU A 52 7.62 0.47 24.37
N ASP A 53 6.65 0.26 25.25
CA ASP A 53 5.41 1.03 25.26
C ASP A 53 5.73 2.50 25.55
N TYR A 54 5.00 3.42 24.90
CA TYR A 54 5.22 4.85 25.10
C TYR A 54 3.92 5.65 24.98
N VAL A 55 4.00 6.92 25.41
CA VAL A 55 2.90 7.87 25.27
C VAL A 55 3.38 9.01 24.36
N GLU A 56 2.56 9.37 23.39
CA GLU A 56 2.81 10.51 22.50
C GLU A 56 2.39 11.84 23.17
N GLU A 57 2.87 12.95 22.64
CA GLU A 57 2.56 14.30 23.16
C GLU A 57 1.06 14.61 23.19
N ASP A 58 0.28 14.03 22.28
CA ASP A 58 -1.18 14.18 22.20
C ASP A 58 -1.95 13.23 23.13
N GLY A 59 -1.25 12.50 24.02
CA GLY A 59 -1.81 11.57 24.97
C GLY A 59 -2.17 10.19 24.40
N THR A 60 -1.86 9.90 23.13
CA THR A 60 -2.02 8.55 22.55
C THR A 60 -1.05 7.59 23.22
N ARG A 61 -1.55 6.46 23.74
CA ARG A 61 -0.72 5.39 24.30
C ARG A 61 -0.45 4.36 23.21
N VAL A 62 0.81 3.99 23.06
CA VAL A 62 1.24 2.99 22.05
C VAL A 62 1.86 1.80 22.76
N PHE A 63 1.31 0.62 22.52
CA PHE A 63 1.72 -0.65 23.07
C PHE A 63 2.37 -1.50 22.00
N SER A 64 3.40 -2.24 22.36
CA SER A 64 4.01 -3.25 21.47
C SER A 64 3.06 -4.42 21.27
N ALA A 65 2.77 -4.77 20.01
CA ALA A 65 2.00 -5.99 19.71
C ALA A 65 2.79 -7.27 20.01
N LYS A 66 4.12 -7.19 20.11
CA LYS A 66 4.99 -8.34 20.37
C LYS A 66 5.12 -8.59 21.86
N ILE A 67 4.45 -9.63 22.35
CA ILE A 67 4.71 -10.17 23.69
C ILE A 67 5.89 -11.13 23.58
N ASN A 68 6.94 -10.93 24.39
CA ASN A 68 8.20 -11.68 24.33
C ASN A 68 8.07 -13.21 24.48
N ASP A 69 6.94 -13.71 24.96
CA ASP A 69 6.75 -15.14 25.29
C ASP A 69 5.79 -15.90 24.33
N VAL A 70 5.13 -15.22 23.38
CA VAL A 70 4.19 -15.87 22.46
C VAL A 70 4.79 -15.90 21.05
N LYS A 71 5.45 -17.00 20.73
CA LYS A 71 6.17 -17.23 19.45
C LYS A 71 5.29 -17.19 18.17
N SER A 72 3.98 -17.01 18.27
CA SER A 72 3.06 -17.18 17.14
C SER A 72 2.06 -16.05 16.92
N ASP A 73 2.20 -14.90 17.58
CA ASP A 73 1.26 -13.77 17.44
C ASP A 73 1.93 -12.51 16.87
N ASP A 74 2.43 -12.61 15.67
CA ASP A 74 3.13 -11.50 14.99
C ASP A 74 2.24 -10.26 14.77
N PHE A 75 0.91 -10.43 14.86
CA PHE A 75 -0.08 -9.36 14.67
C PHE A 75 -0.71 -8.87 15.98
N GLY A 76 -0.26 -9.36 17.15
CA GLY A 76 -0.77 -8.95 18.44
C GLY A 76 -2.24 -9.32 18.72
N ARG A 77 -2.80 -10.29 18.00
CA ARG A 77 -4.24 -10.67 18.09
C ARG A 77 -4.66 -11.09 19.47
N TYR A 78 -3.86 -11.92 20.14
CA TYR A 78 -4.18 -12.41 21.51
C TYR A 78 -4.11 -11.30 22.53
N TYR A 79 -3.11 -10.40 22.41
CA TYR A 79 -3.00 -9.26 23.29
C TYR A 79 -4.15 -8.27 23.06
N PHE A 80 -4.51 -8.03 21.81
CA PHE A 80 -5.69 -7.23 21.46
C PHE A 80 -6.96 -7.79 22.09
N LEU A 81 -7.23 -9.10 21.95
CA LEU A 81 -8.39 -9.76 22.55
C LEU A 81 -8.40 -9.64 24.08
N LYS A 82 -7.24 -9.80 24.72
CA LYS A 82 -7.10 -9.59 26.17
C LYS A 82 -7.45 -8.15 26.56
N MET A 83 -6.91 -7.15 25.88
CA MET A 83 -7.21 -5.75 26.13
C MET A 83 -8.71 -5.46 25.93
N VAL A 84 -9.35 -5.99 24.88
CA VAL A 84 -10.80 -5.86 24.64
C VAL A 84 -11.61 -6.50 25.78
N GLN A 85 -11.19 -7.67 26.26
CA GLN A 85 -11.90 -8.40 27.33
C GLN A 85 -11.82 -7.70 28.67
N GLU A 86 -10.62 -7.22 29.05
CA GLU A 86 -10.33 -6.64 30.37
C GLU A 86 -10.63 -5.14 30.46
N GLY A 87 -10.46 -4.41 29.35
CA GLY A 87 -10.58 -2.96 29.31
C GLY A 87 -12.02 -2.45 29.16
N ASP A 88 -12.19 -1.19 29.50
CA ASP A 88 -13.47 -0.44 29.47
C ASP A 88 -13.50 0.53 28.27
N TYR A 89 -13.29 0.01 27.07
CA TYR A 89 -13.27 0.78 25.84
C TYR A 89 -14.69 1.13 25.37
N ASP A 90 -14.86 2.33 24.83
CA ASP A 90 -16.09 2.74 24.10
C ASP A 90 -16.11 2.12 22.71
N GLY A 91 -14.95 1.87 22.13
CA GLY A 91 -14.85 1.27 20.81
C GLY A 91 -13.54 0.58 20.51
N ILE A 92 -13.57 -0.20 19.40
CA ILE A 92 -12.39 -0.77 18.77
C ILE A 92 -12.29 -0.27 17.32
N PHE A 93 -11.08 0.07 16.89
CA PHE A 93 -10.77 0.44 15.53
C PHE A 93 -9.63 -0.42 15.00
N ILE A 94 -9.87 -1.11 13.89
CA ILE A 94 -8.91 -2.06 13.33
C ILE A 94 -8.54 -1.60 11.92
N ILE A 95 -7.22 -1.56 11.63
CA ILE A 95 -6.68 -1.36 10.28
C ILE A 95 -5.77 -2.54 10.00
N GLN A 96 -6.29 -3.60 9.35
CA GLN A 96 -5.51 -4.80 9.07
C GLN A 96 -6.24 -5.70 8.07
N ASP A 97 -5.49 -6.57 7.39
CA ASP A 97 -5.96 -7.52 6.39
C ASP A 97 -7.07 -8.45 6.87
N LEU A 98 -7.96 -8.84 5.93
CA LEU A 98 -9.05 -9.79 6.15
C LEU A 98 -8.54 -11.10 6.78
N GLY A 99 -7.50 -11.70 6.21
CA GLY A 99 -6.94 -12.97 6.67
C GLY A 99 -6.37 -12.93 8.10
N VAL A 100 -5.95 -11.76 8.56
CA VAL A 100 -5.40 -11.55 9.91
C VAL A 100 -6.51 -11.46 10.96
N ILE A 101 -7.58 -10.73 10.65
CA ILE A 101 -8.64 -10.40 11.63
C ILE A 101 -9.77 -11.43 11.62
N HIS A 102 -10.09 -12.01 10.46
CA HIS A 102 -11.17 -12.98 10.34
C HIS A 102 -11.14 -14.11 11.40
N PRO A 103 -10.00 -14.73 11.73
CA PRO A 103 -9.95 -15.80 12.73
C PRO A 103 -10.34 -15.37 14.15
N ILE A 104 -10.23 -14.09 14.50
CA ILE A 104 -10.53 -13.60 15.84
C ILE A 104 -11.94 -13.03 15.99
N ILE A 105 -12.70 -12.86 14.91
CA ILE A 105 -14.05 -12.27 14.99
C ILE A 105 -14.99 -13.08 15.88
N PRO A 106 -15.06 -14.43 15.79
CA PRO A 106 -15.92 -15.23 16.70
C PRO A 106 -15.56 -15.07 18.18
N ILE A 107 -14.28 -14.79 18.47
CA ILE A 107 -13.82 -14.54 19.85
C ILE A 107 -14.28 -13.15 20.30
N LEU A 108 -14.18 -12.14 19.43
CA LEU A 108 -14.71 -10.80 19.71
C LEU A 108 -16.23 -10.81 19.96
N GLU A 109 -16.98 -11.62 19.20
CA GLU A 109 -18.41 -11.85 19.41
C GLU A 109 -18.69 -12.43 20.79
N SER A 110 -17.93 -13.47 21.18
CA SER A 110 -18.03 -14.08 22.51
C SER A 110 -17.70 -13.10 23.64
N ILE A 111 -16.65 -12.28 23.48
CA ILE A 111 -16.29 -11.25 24.45
C ILE A 111 -17.43 -10.22 24.59
N LYS A 112 -18.00 -9.75 23.48
CA LYS A 112 -19.11 -8.77 23.49
C LYS A 112 -20.35 -9.34 24.19
N GLN A 113 -20.65 -10.62 23.94
CA GLN A 113 -21.75 -11.33 24.59
C GLN A 113 -21.52 -11.48 26.12
N LYS A 114 -20.34 -11.92 26.56
CA LYS A 114 -19.99 -12.03 27.99
C LYS A 114 -20.05 -10.68 28.71
N LYS A 115 -19.59 -9.60 28.07
CA LYS A 115 -19.71 -8.26 28.63
C LYS A 115 -21.18 -7.87 28.82
N LYS A 116 -22.04 -8.19 27.82
CA LYS A 116 -23.50 -7.94 27.91
C LYS A 116 -24.15 -8.70 29.07
N GLU A 117 -23.84 -9.99 29.22
CA GLU A 117 -24.37 -10.82 30.31
C GLU A 117 -23.91 -10.35 31.69
N ALA A 118 -22.68 -9.81 31.79
CA ALA A 118 -22.12 -9.24 33.01
C ALA A 118 -22.52 -7.77 33.27
N ASN A 119 -23.43 -7.20 32.48
CA ASN A 119 -23.81 -5.77 32.51
C ASN A 119 -22.60 -4.80 32.45
N LYS A 120 -21.53 -5.21 31.73
CA LYS A 120 -20.37 -4.37 31.50
C LYS A 120 -20.59 -3.49 30.27
N LYS A 121 -19.75 -2.45 30.16
CA LYS A 121 -19.74 -1.56 29.00
C LYS A 121 -19.50 -2.33 27.71
N LEU A 122 -20.35 -2.10 26.73
CA LEU A 122 -20.19 -2.64 25.37
C LEU A 122 -19.42 -1.65 24.51
N PHE A 123 -18.65 -2.18 23.57
CA PHE A 123 -17.89 -1.39 22.62
C PHE A 123 -18.56 -1.38 21.24
N LYS A 124 -18.36 -0.30 20.50
CA LYS A 124 -18.62 -0.18 19.07
C LYS A 124 -17.39 -0.63 18.27
N SER A 125 -17.56 -0.93 16.99
CA SER A 125 -16.48 -1.53 16.21
C SER A 125 -16.42 -1.01 14.78
N ILE A 126 -15.22 -0.58 14.36
CA ILE A 126 -14.92 -0.21 12.99
C ILE A 126 -13.77 -1.06 12.51
N TRP A 127 -13.85 -1.59 11.28
CA TRP A 127 -12.78 -2.31 10.63
C TRP A 127 -12.52 -1.76 9.24
N TYR A 128 -11.27 -1.40 8.96
CA TYR A 128 -10.77 -0.87 7.69
C TYR A 128 -9.71 -1.79 7.11
N PHE A 129 -9.93 -2.30 5.89
CA PHE A 129 -9.07 -3.31 5.31
C PHE A 129 -8.97 -3.21 3.78
N PRO A 130 -7.82 -3.65 3.21
CA PRO A 130 -7.66 -3.81 1.78
C PRO A 130 -8.40 -5.03 1.25
N VAL A 131 -8.74 -4.99 -0.03
CA VAL A 131 -9.09 -6.15 -0.84
C VAL A 131 -8.18 -6.12 -2.06
N ASP A 132 -7.20 -7.02 -2.12
CA ASP A 132 -6.12 -7.05 -3.11
C ASP A 132 -6.17 -8.29 -4.01
N CYS A 133 -7.29 -9.00 -3.98
CA CYS A 133 -7.58 -10.18 -4.80
C CYS A 133 -9.08 -10.37 -4.95
N HIS A 134 -9.49 -11.28 -5.84
CA HIS A 134 -10.86 -11.76 -5.83
C HIS A 134 -11.14 -12.55 -4.56
N LEU A 135 -12.23 -12.19 -3.88
CA LEU A 135 -12.59 -12.81 -2.61
C LEU A 135 -13.31 -14.14 -2.82
N PHE A 136 -13.34 -14.93 -1.77
CA PHE A 136 -14.15 -16.14 -1.67
C PHE A 136 -15.03 -16.08 -0.41
N ALA A 137 -16.16 -16.79 -0.44
CA ALA A 137 -17.22 -16.66 0.56
C ALA A 137 -16.76 -16.77 2.02
N THR A 138 -15.74 -17.59 2.30
CA THR A 138 -15.26 -17.80 3.67
C THR A 138 -14.68 -16.52 4.29
N LEU A 139 -13.96 -15.69 3.52
CA LEU A 139 -13.37 -14.44 4.02
C LEU A 139 -14.40 -13.34 4.29
N THR A 140 -15.61 -13.48 3.79
CA THR A 140 -16.68 -12.49 4.00
C THR A 140 -17.64 -12.83 5.15
N ARG A 141 -17.38 -13.94 5.88
CA ARG A 141 -18.16 -14.33 7.05
C ARG A 141 -17.92 -13.39 8.21
N HIS A 142 -18.93 -13.24 9.08
CA HIS A 142 -18.87 -12.45 10.31
C HIS A 142 -18.61 -10.95 10.15
N LEU A 143 -18.65 -10.40 8.93
CA LEU A 143 -18.52 -8.96 8.72
C LEU A 143 -19.66 -8.17 9.39
N GLU A 144 -20.81 -8.80 9.59
CA GLU A 144 -21.97 -8.23 10.31
C GLU A 144 -21.67 -7.88 11.75
N PHE A 145 -20.66 -8.46 12.37
CA PHE A 145 -20.21 -8.14 13.74
C PHE A 145 -19.83 -6.67 13.90
N PHE A 146 -19.15 -6.12 12.90
CA PHE A 146 -18.67 -4.74 12.95
C PHE A 146 -19.81 -3.75 12.73
N ASP A 147 -19.86 -2.68 13.53
CA ASP A 147 -20.84 -1.60 13.36
C ASP A 147 -20.59 -0.84 12.05
N VAL A 148 -19.33 -0.64 11.66
CA VAL A 148 -18.91 -0.06 10.38
C VAL A 148 -17.81 -0.91 9.74
N VAL A 149 -18.04 -1.32 8.50
CA VAL A 149 -17.06 -2.04 7.66
C VAL A 149 -16.63 -1.10 6.54
N VAL A 150 -15.31 -0.92 6.40
CA VAL A 150 -14.76 0.02 5.42
C VAL A 150 -13.70 -0.66 4.57
N THR A 151 -13.81 -0.52 3.26
CA THR A 151 -12.80 -0.95 2.29
C THR A 151 -12.08 0.26 1.69
N TYR A 152 -10.92 0.02 1.07
CA TYR A 152 -10.13 1.08 0.45
C TYR A 152 -10.74 1.58 -0.87
N THR A 153 -11.45 0.70 -1.59
CA THR A 153 -11.92 0.93 -2.96
C THR A 153 -13.33 0.40 -3.20
N GLU A 154 -13.95 0.88 -4.27
CA GLU A 154 -15.23 0.36 -4.77
C GLU A 154 -15.07 -1.12 -5.19
N PHE A 155 -13.93 -1.49 -5.80
CA PHE A 155 -13.59 -2.88 -6.08
C PHE A 155 -13.72 -3.75 -4.83
N GLY A 156 -13.12 -3.32 -3.72
CA GLY A 156 -13.16 -4.08 -2.46
C GLY A 156 -14.59 -4.25 -1.92
N ARG A 157 -15.40 -3.20 -2.00
CA ARG A 157 -16.83 -3.28 -1.64
C ARG A 157 -17.57 -4.28 -2.52
N ASP A 158 -17.38 -4.20 -3.83
CA ASP A 158 -18.10 -5.01 -4.80
C ASP A 158 -17.71 -6.49 -4.68
N GLU A 159 -16.44 -6.79 -4.40
CA GLU A 159 -15.99 -8.17 -4.10
C GLU A 159 -16.71 -8.76 -2.88
N ILE A 160 -16.90 -7.98 -1.81
CA ILE A 160 -17.65 -8.45 -0.63
C ILE A 160 -19.12 -8.67 -0.98
N LEU A 161 -19.73 -7.73 -1.71
CA LEU A 161 -21.15 -7.79 -2.05
C LEU A 161 -21.52 -8.93 -2.99
N LYS A 162 -20.56 -9.52 -3.73
CA LYS A 162 -20.78 -10.78 -4.48
C LYS A 162 -21.25 -11.92 -3.57
N PHE A 163 -20.74 -11.99 -2.35
CA PHE A 163 -21.03 -13.05 -1.39
C PHE A 163 -21.97 -12.60 -0.26
N ARG A 164 -22.01 -11.31 0.03
CA ARG A 164 -22.77 -10.72 1.13
C ARG A 164 -23.61 -9.51 0.66
N PRO A 165 -24.57 -9.74 -0.25
CA PRO A 165 -25.46 -8.66 -0.73
C PRO A 165 -26.32 -8.05 0.39
N ASP A 166 -26.53 -8.78 1.49
CA ASP A 166 -27.20 -8.32 2.71
C ASP A 166 -26.47 -7.16 3.41
N LEU A 167 -25.17 -7.00 3.17
CA LEU A 167 -24.36 -5.91 3.74
C LEU A 167 -24.36 -4.65 2.85
N LYS A 168 -25.16 -4.60 1.79
CA LYS A 168 -25.33 -3.39 0.98
C LYS A 168 -25.78 -2.22 1.85
N GLY A 169 -25.05 -1.12 1.82
CA GLY A 169 -25.29 0.06 2.67
C GLY A 169 -24.52 0.06 4.00
N LYS A 170 -24.11 -1.09 4.54
CA LYS A 170 -23.22 -1.21 5.71
C LYS A 170 -21.74 -1.04 5.33
N ILE A 171 -21.34 -1.60 4.18
CA ILE A 171 -19.97 -1.47 3.71
C ILE A 171 -19.76 -0.08 3.13
N LYS A 172 -18.73 0.60 3.63
CA LYS A 172 -18.33 1.94 3.20
C LYS A 172 -17.02 1.86 2.43
N VAL A 173 -16.74 2.87 1.62
CA VAL A 173 -15.49 3.02 0.90
C VAL A 173 -14.81 4.31 1.35
N VAL A 174 -13.56 4.19 1.78
CA VAL A 174 -12.71 5.33 2.10
C VAL A 174 -11.34 5.10 1.45
N ASN A 175 -11.05 5.89 0.43
CA ASN A 175 -9.78 5.84 -0.28
C ASN A 175 -8.62 6.31 0.62
N HIS A 176 -7.38 6.04 0.20
CA HIS A 176 -6.23 6.66 0.85
C HIS A 176 -6.02 8.08 0.36
N GLY A 177 -5.52 8.91 1.24
CA GLY A 177 -5.11 10.26 0.92
C GLY A 177 -3.68 10.35 0.38
N ASN A 178 -3.36 11.48 -0.20
CA ASN A 178 -2.01 11.90 -0.52
C ASN A 178 -1.59 13.07 0.40
N ASN A 179 -0.30 13.15 0.69
CA ASN A 179 0.29 14.32 1.32
C ASN A 179 1.14 15.07 0.28
N PRO A 180 0.69 16.22 -0.22
CA PRO A 180 1.43 16.98 -1.23
C PRO A 180 2.79 17.51 -0.77
N LYS A 181 3.12 17.38 0.53
CA LYS A 181 4.44 17.72 1.08
C LYS A 181 5.42 16.56 1.01
N ASP A 182 4.91 15.32 0.89
CA ASP A 182 5.72 14.12 0.84
C ASP A 182 6.10 13.77 -0.60
N PHE A 183 5.14 13.86 -1.51
CA PHE A 183 5.33 13.54 -2.93
C PHE A 183 4.82 14.68 -3.80
N TYR A 184 5.74 15.26 -4.56
CA TYR A 184 5.49 16.43 -5.43
C TYR A 184 6.52 16.50 -6.56
N PRO A 185 6.21 17.15 -7.68
CA PRO A 185 7.17 17.35 -8.76
C PRO A 185 8.31 18.28 -8.34
N LEU A 186 9.55 17.87 -8.51
CA LEU A 186 10.73 18.72 -8.36
C LEU A 186 10.93 19.58 -9.61
N SER A 187 11.67 20.68 -9.47
CA SER A 187 12.14 21.48 -10.61
C SER A 187 13.09 20.64 -11.49
N GLU A 188 13.21 21.00 -12.77
CA GLU A 188 14.09 20.30 -13.70
C GLU A 188 15.58 20.33 -13.27
N GLU A 189 16.00 21.38 -12.55
CA GLU A 189 17.34 21.49 -12.00
C GLU A 189 17.55 20.52 -10.85
N GLU A 190 16.59 20.45 -9.92
CA GLU A 190 16.63 19.51 -8.78
C GLU A 190 16.59 18.08 -9.27
N LYS A 191 15.72 17.75 -10.23
CA LYS A 191 15.66 16.42 -10.86
C LYS A 191 17.02 16.03 -11.47
N LYS A 192 17.63 16.90 -12.27
CA LYS A 192 18.93 16.64 -12.90
C LYS A 192 20.03 16.46 -11.87
N LYS A 193 20.04 17.29 -10.82
CA LYS A 193 21.01 17.18 -9.73
C LYS A 193 20.86 15.85 -9.01
N PHE A 194 19.66 15.51 -8.53
CA PHE A 194 19.39 14.26 -7.84
C PHE A 194 19.71 13.05 -8.72
N ARG A 195 19.30 13.07 -9.98
CA ARG A 195 19.54 12.00 -10.95
C ARG A 195 21.04 11.75 -11.15
N LYS A 196 21.85 12.80 -11.24
CA LYS A 196 23.31 12.69 -11.34
C LYS A 196 23.95 12.14 -10.07
N GLU A 197 23.48 12.58 -8.91
CA GLU A 197 23.99 12.15 -7.61
C GLU A 197 23.62 10.70 -7.32
N TYR A 198 22.39 10.29 -7.62
CA TYR A 198 21.87 8.95 -7.29
C TYR A 198 22.25 7.88 -8.31
N PHE A 199 22.06 8.15 -9.60
CA PHE A 199 22.29 7.20 -10.68
C PHE A 199 23.69 7.32 -11.33
N GLY A 200 24.46 8.37 -11.00
CA GLY A 200 25.84 8.56 -11.45
C GLY A 200 25.97 8.50 -12.98
N LYS A 201 26.81 7.58 -13.48
CA LYS A 201 27.03 7.37 -14.93
C LYS A 201 25.80 6.94 -15.72
N ASN A 202 24.75 6.50 -15.05
CA ASN A 202 23.50 6.08 -15.67
C ASN A 202 22.45 7.20 -15.73
N ALA A 203 22.78 8.40 -15.25
CA ALA A 203 21.86 9.54 -15.21
C ALA A 203 21.27 9.93 -16.59
N ASP A 204 21.96 9.67 -17.67
CA ASP A 204 21.52 10.00 -19.03
C ASP A 204 20.64 8.90 -19.67
N LYS A 205 20.52 7.74 -19.02
CA LYS A 205 19.72 6.63 -19.52
C LYS A 205 18.23 6.85 -19.27
N LEU A 206 17.37 6.07 -19.96
CA LEU A 206 15.95 6.03 -19.67
C LEU A 206 15.72 5.13 -18.46
N ILE A 207 15.35 5.74 -17.32
CA ILE A 207 15.26 5.05 -16.03
C ILE A 207 13.83 4.56 -15.81
N ILE A 208 13.69 3.24 -15.72
CA ILE A 208 12.46 2.52 -15.43
C ILE A 208 12.55 2.05 -13.97
N THR A 209 11.60 2.45 -13.14
CA THR A 209 11.68 2.23 -11.69
C THR A 209 10.51 1.38 -11.20
N ASN A 210 10.81 0.37 -10.39
CA ASN A 210 9.83 -0.38 -9.60
C ASN A 210 10.11 -0.11 -8.11
N VAL A 211 9.12 0.41 -7.40
CA VAL A 211 9.18 0.67 -5.96
C VAL A 211 8.17 -0.23 -5.28
N ASN A 212 8.61 -1.31 -4.68
CA ASN A 212 7.75 -2.26 -3.98
C ASN A 212 8.56 -3.01 -2.91
N ARG A 213 7.90 -3.52 -1.88
CA ARG A 213 8.51 -4.55 -1.05
C ARG A 213 8.68 -5.83 -1.88
N ASN A 214 9.81 -6.51 -1.72
CA ASN A 214 10.09 -7.77 -2.40
C ASN A 214 9.24 -8.91 -1.79
N GLN A 215 7.94 -8.89 -2.06
CA GLN A 215 6.98 -9.93 -1.68
C GLN A 215 6.48 -10.67 -2.93
N PRO A 216 6.11 -11.97 -2.84
CA PRO A 216 5.65 -12.74 -3.99
C PRO A 216 4.50 -12.06 -4.76
N ARG A 217 3.55 -11.45 -4.05
CA ARG A 217 2.43 -10.71 -4.66
C ARG A 217 2.87 -9.54 -5.55
N LYS A 218 4.04 -8.95 -5.31
CA LYS A 218 4.54 -7.83 -6.11
C LYS A 218 5.17 -8.25 -7.42
N ASP A 219 5.43 -9.53 -7.56
CA ASP A 219 5.92 -10.19 -8.79
C ASP A 219 7.06 -9.43 -9.50
N ILE A 220 8.03 -8.98 -8.71
CA ILE A 220 9.20 -8.23 -9.21
C ILE A 220 9.98 -9.03 -10.27
N PRO A 221 10.09 -10.38 -10.19
CA PRO A 221 10.69 -11.16 -11.27
C PRO A 221 10.07 -10.89 -12.63
N ASN A 222 8.76 -10.70 -12.70
CA ASN A 222 8.07 -10.41 -13.96
C ASN A 222 8.40 -9.00 -14.52
N THR A 223 8.66 -8.02 -13.63
CA THR A 223 9.24 -6.73 -14.05
C THR A 223 10.62 -6.94 -14.71
N ILE A 224 11.47 -7.81 -14.14
CA ILE A 224 12.80 -8.13 -14.71
C ILE A 224 12.66 -8.78 -16.08
N PHE A 225 11.76 -9.76 -16.22
CA PHE A 225 11.53 -10.45 -17.50
C PHE A 225 10.98 -9.50 -18.55
N GLY A 226 9.99 -8.68 -18.22
CA GLY A 226 9.46 -7.67 -19.13
C GLY A 226 10.52 -6.63 -19.56
N PHE A 227 11.41 -6.23 -18.65
CA PHE A 227 12.53 -5.37 -19.00
C PHE A 227 13.52 -6.05 -19.98
N ILE A 228 13.76 -7.35 -19.85
CA ILE A 228 14.59 -8.12 -20.79
C ILE A 228 13.96 -8.12 -22.17
N GLU A 229 12.63 -8.36 -22.25
CA GLU A 229 11.88 -8.33 -23.50
C GLU A 229 11.97 -6.94 -24.16
N ALA A 230 11.71 -5.87 -23.40
CA ALA A 230 11.87 -4.50 -23.89
C ALA A 230 13.27 -4.24 -24.43
N LYS A 231 14.30 -4.63 -23.69
CA LYS A 231 15.69 -4.40 -24.04
C LYS A 231 16.09 -5.14 -25.31
N ARG A 232 15.58 -6.37 -25.53
CA ARG A 232 15.82 -7.16 -26.74
C ARG A 232 15.37 -6.41 -27.98
N ASP A 233 14.18 -5.83 -27.94
CA ASP A 233 13.54 -5.21 -29.10
C ASP A 233 13.76 -3.68 -29.17
N TRP A 234 14.53 -3.12 -28.22
CA TRP A 234 14.73 -1.69 -27.99
C TRP A 234 15.17 -0.91 -29.24
N LYS A 235 16.25 -1.36 -29.85
CA LYS A 235 16.85 -0.68 -31.02
C LYS A 235 16.00 -0.82 -32.27
N GLN A 236 15.31 -1.96 -32.43
CA GLN A 236 14.40 -2.21 -33.57
C GLN A 236 13.21 -1.25 -33.55
N ASN A 237 12.83 -0.79 -32.35
CA ASN A 237 11.76 0.19 -32.15
C ASN A 237 12.25 1.65 -32.19
N GLY A 238 13.47 1.90 -32.69
CA GLY A 238 14.02 3.25 -32.88
C GLY A 238 14.47 3.96 -31.62
N LEU A 239 14.50 3.28 -30.49
CA LEU A 239 14.89 3.86 -29.19
C LEU A 239 16.42 3.96 -29.10
N THR A 240 16.94 5.17 -29.00
CA THR A 240 18.39 5.46 -28.96
C THR A 240 18.93 5.65 -27.56
N LYS A 241 18.11 6.14 -26.63
CA LYS A 241 18.46 6.32 -25.22
C LYS A 241 18.43 4.96 -24.52
N GLU A 242 19.55 4.49 -24.00
CA GLU A 242 19.67 3.16 -23.38
C GLU A 242 18.71 3.00 -22.18
N PRO A 243 17.98 1.87 -22.05
CA PRO A 243 17.13 1.62 -20.90
C PRO A 243 17.94 1.20 -19.67
N PHE A 244 17.44 1.56 -18.49
CA PHE A 244 18.04 1.20 -17.21
C PHE A 244 16.96 0.88 -16.18
N LEU A 245 17.01 -0.32 -15.59
CA LEU A 245 16.05 -0.76 -14.59
C LEU A 245 16.54 -0.43 -13.17
N TYR A 246 15.73 0.27 -12.39
CA TYR A 246 15.98 0.46 -10.96
C TYR A 246 14.93 -0.27 -10.13
N LEU A 247 15.39 -1.15 -9.25
CA LEU A 247 14.53 -1.89 -8.32
C LEU A 247 14.72 -1.36 -6.90
N HIS A 248 13.75 -0.56 -6.44
CA HIS A 248 13.72 -0.02 -5.10
C HIS A 248 13.06 -1.01 -4.14
N CYS A 249 13.80 -2.02 -3.76
CA CYS A 249 13.37 -3.05 -2.80
C CYS A 249 14.58 -3.75 -2.20
N MET A 250 14.36 -4.41 -1.06
CA MET A 250 15.36 -5.32 -0.51
C MET A 250 15.67 -6.42 -1.53
N PRO A 251 16.92 -6.61 -1.93
CA PRO A 251 17.28 -7.64 -2.91
C PRO A 251 16.92 -9.06 -2.48
N LYS A 252 16.85 -9.29 -1.17
CA LYS A 252 16.40 -10.54 -0.55
C LYS A 252 15.45 -10.22 0.61
N ASP A 253 14.25 -10.74 0.57
CA ASP A 253 13.26 -10.67 1.65
C ASP A 253 12.98 -12.11 2.15
N PRO A 254 12.83 -12.35 3.45
CA PRO A 254 12.56 -13.70 3.99
C PRO A 254 11.31 -14.37 3.41
N LEU A 255 10.31 -13.57 3.01
CA LEU A 255 9.07 -14.04 2.39
C LEU A 255 9.06 -13.83 0.86
N GLY A 256 10.12 -13.23 0.31
CA GLY A 256 10.20 -12.86 -1.10
C GLY A 256 11.22 -13.66 -1.90
N HIS A 257 11.61 -13.08 -3.01
CA HIS A 257 12.60 -13.66 -3.91
C HIS A 257 14.03 -13.24 -3.54
N ASP A 258 15.03 -14.08 -3.89
CA ASP A 258 16.42 -13.65 -4.00
C ASP A 258 16.63 -13.05 -5.40
N LEU A 259 16.42 -11.73 -5.51
CA LEU A 259 16.49 -11.04 -6.80
C LEU A 259 17.91 -11.04 -7.39
N ARG A 260 18.95 -11.09 -6.55
CA ARG A 260 20.32 -11.23 -7.05
C ARG A 260 20.51 -12.57 -7.74
N ALA A 261 20.01 -13.65 -7.14
CA ALA A 261 20.08 -14.98 -7.73
C ALA A 261 19.28 -15.07 -9.05
N ILE A 262 18.15 -14.37 -9.17
CA ILE A 262 17.39 -14.30 -10.42
C ILE A 262 18.17 -13.52 -11.47
N LEU A 263 18.67 -12.33 -11.15
CA LEU A 263 19.41 -11.48 -12.07
C LEU A 263 20.72 -12.13 -12.58
N MET A 264 21.40 -12.92 -11.73
CA MET A 264 22.58 -13.70 -12.13
C MET A 264 22.29 -14.76 -13.20
N GLN A 265 21.04 -15.20 -13.36
CA GLN A 265 20.60 -16.14 -14.42
C GLN A 265 20.26 -15.43 -15.72
N THR A 266 20.32 -14.09 -15.75
CA THR A 266 20.05 -13.28 -16.94
C THR A 266 21.37 -12.77 -17.53
N GLN A 267 21.30 -12.14 -18.71
CA GLN A 267 22.44 -11.46 -19.32
C GLN A 267 22.57 -9.99 -18.89
N LEU A 268 21.75 -9.54 -17.93
CA LEU A 268 21.79 -8.16 -17.43
C LEU A 268 23.00 -7.95 -16.54
N VAL A 269 23.65 -6.80 -16.68
CA VAL A 269 24.85 -6.42 -15.94
C VAL A 269 24.52 -5.31 -14.94
N GLU A 270 24.82 -5.56 -13.65
CA GLU A 270 24.59 -4.58 -12.59
C GLU A 270 25.42 -3.29 -12.86
N TYR A 271 24.83 -2.14 -12.55
CA TYR A 271 25.35 -0.79 -12.86
C TYR A 271 25.56 -0.46 -14.34
N LYS A 272 25.15 -1.36 -15.24
CA LYS A 272 25.07 -1.09 -16.66
C LYS A 272 23.63 -1.17 -17.16
N ASP A 273 22.91 -2.23 -16.80
CA ASP A 273 21.54 -2.48 -17.27
C ASP A 273 20.53 -2.29 -16.16
N PHE A 274 20.94 -2.52 -14.92
CA PHE A 274 20.08 -2.35 -13.74
C PHE A 274 20.87 -1.90 -12.51
N MET A 275 20.12 -1.46 -11.50
CA MET A 275 20.60 -1.21 -10.14
C MET A 275 19.54 -1.70 -9.13
N LEU A 276 19.99 -2.41 -8.12
CA LEU A 276 19.19 -2.73 -6.93
C LEU A 276 19.35 -1.61 -5.90
N LEU A 277 18.51 -1.64 -4.85
CA LEU A 277 18.71 -0.75 -3.71
C LEU A 277 20.15 -0.83 -3.21
N PRO A 278 20.89 0.30 -3.15
CA PRO A 278 22.25 0.30 -2.68
C PRO A 278 22.38 -0.20 -1.24
N LYS A 279 23.42 -1.01 -0.94
CA LYS A 279 23.63 -1.64 0.37
C LYS A 279 23.55 -0.69 1.56
N GLN A 280 24.04 0.53 1.40
CA GLN A 280 24.00 1.55 2.46
C GLN A 280 22.57 1.94 2.89
N TYR A 281 21.57 1.63 2.09
CA TYR A 281 20.15 1.90 2.36
C TYR A 281 19.36 0.62 2.72
N GLU A 282 19.98 -0.56 2.67
CA GLU A 282 19.32 -1.81 3.05
C GLU A 282 19.03 -1.87 4.57
N GLU A 283 19.91 -1.30 5.40
CA GLU A 283 19.75 -1.26 6.86
C GLU A 283 19.00 0.00 7.35
N ASN A 284 19.13 1.10 6.61
CA ASN A 284 18.49 2.36 6.95
C ASN A 284 17.43 2.69 5.90
N LEU A 285 16.17 2.53 6.27
CA LEU A 285 15.04 2.87 5.41
C LEU A 285 15.16 4.32 4.91
N LEU A 286 15.06 4.49 3.61
CA LEU A 286 15.10 5.80 2.98
C LEU A 286 13.98 6.70 3.52
N GLY A 287 14.32 7.95 3.81
CA GLY A 287 13.32 8.97 4.13
C GLY A 287 12.42 9.28 2.93
N VAL A 288 11.28 9.87 3.22
CA VAL A 288 10.28 10.26 2.20
C VAL A 288 10.87 11.19 1.14
N ASP A 289 11.73 12.13 1.54
CA ASP A 289 12.39 13.07 0.62
C ASP A 289 13.26 12.33 -0.42
N MET A 290 14.00 11.30 0.02
CA MET A 290 14.82 10.49 -0.88
C MET A 290 13.94 9.70 -1.85
N LEU A 291 12.83 9.14 -1.37
CA LEU A 291 11.88 8.41 -2.20
C LEU A 291 11.21 9.33 -3.21
N ASN A 292 10.81 10.54 -2.80
CA ASN A 292 10.32 11.56 -3.72
C ASN A 292 11.37 11.90 -4.80
N GLY A 293 12.64 12.04 -4.40
CA GLY A 293 13.75 12.25 -5.34
C GLY A 293 13.89 11.12 -6.35
N ILE A 294 13.76 9.86 -5.93
CA ILE A 294 13.83 8.68 -6.80
C ILE A 294 12.70 8.69 -7.84
N TYR A 295 11.45 8.93 -7.43
CA TYR A 295 10.34 9.04 -8.37
C TYR A 295 10.59 10.17 -9.39
N ASN A 296 11.00 11.35 -8.93
CA ASN A 296 11.29 12.49 -9.81
C ASN A 296 12.48 12.28 -10.74
N ALA A 297 13.45 11.45 -10.34
CA ALA A 297 14.63 11.11 -11.15
C ALA A 297 14.38 9.96 -12.13
N SER A 298 13.22 9.33 -12.09
CA SER A 298 12.80 8.25 -12.99
C SER A 298 12.07 8.79 -14.21
N ASP A 299 12.05 8.01 -15.30
CA ASP A 299 11.31 8.35 -16.52
C ASP A 299 9.99 7.57 -16.60
N ILE A 300 9.94 6.35 -16.07
CA ILE A 300 8.76 5.47 -16.04
C ILE A 300 8.71 4.76 -14.69
N PHE A 301 7.54 4.75 -14.05
CA PHE A 301 7.25 3.82 -12.95
C PHE A 301 6.54 2.59 -13.52
N ILE A 302 6.97 1.40 -13.05
CA ILE A 302 6.33 0.13 -13.41
C ILE A 302 6.04 -0.71 -12.17
N THR A 303 4.90 -1.32 -12.13
CA THR A 303 4.59 -2.39 -11.18
C THR A 303 3.94 -3.56 -11.91
N THR A 304 4.31 -4.78 -11.52
CA THR A 304 3.76 -6.04 -12.06
C THR A 304 3.02 -6.81 -10.98
N THR A 305 2.55 -6.10 -9.97
CA THR A 305 1.85 -6.68 -8.83
C THR A 305 0.65 -7.54 -9.24
N LEU A 306 0.47 -8.66 -8.56
CA LEU A 306 -0.66 -9.59 -8.77
C LEU A 306 -1.98 -9.08 -8.17
N GLY A 307 -1.99 -7.87 -7.62
CA GLY A 307 -3.15 -7.18 -7.05
C GLY A 307 -2.78 -6.20 -5.95
N GLU A 308 -3.57 -5.16 -5.81
CA GLU A 308 -3.44 -4.11 -4.79
C GLU A 308 -4.78 -3.84 -4.11
N GLY A 309 -4.71 -3.54 -2.80
CA GLY A 309 -5.87 -2.99 -2.08
C GLY A 309 -6.08 -1.50 -2.36
N TRP A 310 -4.96 -0.77 -2.56
CA TRP A 310 -4.94 0.61 -3.03
C TRP A 310 -3.82 0.84 -4.06
N GLY A 311 -2.56 0.64 -3.72
CA GLY A 311 -1.41 0.93 -4.57
C GLY A 311 -0.79 2.29 -4.25
N LEU A 312 -0.30 2.46 -3.02
CA LEU A 312 0.35 3.71 -2.59
C LEU A 312 1.48 4.11 -3.53
N THR A 313 2.33 3.17 -3.97
CA THR A 313 3.45 3.45 -4.88
C THR A 313 3.00 3.97 -6.26
N ILE A 314 1.80 3.57 -6.71
CA ILE A 314 1.19 4.10 -7.93
C ILE A 314 0.77 5.55 -7.72
N THR A 315 0.11 5.85 -6.59
CA THR A 315 -0.34 7.22 -6.29
C THR A 315 0.81 8.16 -5.94
N GLU A 316 1.90 7.64 -5.36
CA GLU A 316 3.16 8.38 -5.16
C GLU A 316 3.80 8.75 -6.51
N ALA A 317 3.84 7.83 -7.47
CA ALA A 317 4.30 8.10 -8.83
C ALA A 317 3.41 9.14 -9.53
N PHE A 318 2.09 9.06 -9.38
CA PHE A 318 1.15 10.07 -9.90
C PHE A 318 1.43 11.46 -9.32
N ALA A 319 1.72 11.53 -8.00
CA ALA A 319 2.00 12.79 -7.32
C ALA A 319 3.29 13.48 -7.78
N THR A 320 4.22 12.72 -8.36
CA THR A 320 5.47 13.25 -8.94
C THR A 320 5.40 13.46 -10.46
N LYS A 321 4.22 13.30 -11.07
CA LYS A 321 4.02 13.35 -12.52
C LYS A 321 4.82 12.31 -13.30
N LEU A 322 5.08 11.16 -12.71
CA LEU A 322 5.77 10.06 -13.35
C LEU A 322 4.77 9.17 -14.11
N PRO A 323 4.98 8.88 -15.42
CA PRO A 323 4.15 7.94 -16.15
C PRO A 323 4.18 6.55 -15.52
N VAL A 324 3.03 5.91 -15.43
CA VAL A 324 2.84 4.62 -14.75
C VAL A 324 2.42 3.53 -15.72
N ILE A 325 3.10 2.38 -15.61
CA ILE A 325 2.70 1.10 -16.21
C ILE A 325 2.25 0.18 -15.07
N ALA A 326 1.05 -0.37 -15.14
CA ALA A 326 0.49 -1.22 -14.09
C ALA A 326 -0.50 -2.26 -14.65
N PRO A 327 -0.73 -3.40 -13.96
CA PRO A 327 -1.72 -4.39 -14.38
C PRO A 327 -3.16 -3.85 -14.33
N ASN A 328 -4.00 -4.30 -15.27
CA ASN A 328 -5.43 -3.99 -15.26
C ASN A 328 -6.20 -4.94 -14.33
N THR A 329 -5.91 -4.92 -13.05
CA THR A 329 -6.49 -5.82 -12.05
C THR A 329 -6.83 -5.12 -10.75
N THR A 330 -7.74 -5.70 -9.98
CA THR A 330 -8.13 -5.29 -8.62
C THR A 330 -8.41 -3.77 -8.50
N SER A 331 -7.92 -3.11 -7.45
CA SER A 331 -8.09 -1.67 -7.26
C SER A 331 -7.33 -0.81 -8.28
N ILE A 332 -6.35 -1.37 -8.99
CA ILE A 332 -5.53 -0.63 -9.95
C ILE A 332 -6.40 -0.11 -11.10
N LYS A 333 -7.36 -0.90 -11.54
CA LYS A 333 -8.34 -0.49 -12.56
C LYS A 333 -9.06 0.81 -12.15
N GLU A 334 -9.54 0.86 -10.92
CA GLU A 334 -10.22 2.05 -10.36
C GLU A 334 -9.27 3.25 -10.24
N ILE A 335 -8.08 3.05 -9.67
CA ILE A 335 -7.10 4.12 -9.42
C ILE A 335 -6.56 4.68 -10.73
N SER A 336 -6.32 3.83 -11.72
CA SER A 336 -5.89 4.24 -13.05
C SER A 336 -6.99 4.93 -13.87
N GLY A 337 -8.23 4.94 -13.37
CA GLY A 337 -9.39 5.45 -14.10
C GLY A 337 -9.61 4.71 -15.41
N GLU A 338 -9.57 3.38 -15.35
CA GLU A 338 -9.69 2.49 -16.51
C GLU A 338 -8.69 2.82 -17.62
N GLY A 339 -7.44 3.14 -17.22
CA GLY A 339 -6.35 3.47 -18.14
C GLY A 339 -6.28 4.94 -18.57
N SER A 340 -7.17 5.81 -18.09
CA SER A 340 -7.09 7.25 -18.39
C SER A 340 -5.95 7.96 -17.67
N ARG A 341 -5.34 7.36 -16.62
CA ARG A 341 -4.27 7.91 -15.78
C ARG A 341 -2.99 7.07 -15.80
N ALA A 342 -3.02 5.88 -16.42
CA ALA A 342 -1.88 4.97 -16.50
C ALA A 342 -1.91 4.17 -17.79
N TYR A 343 -0.82 3.53 -18.13
CA TYR A 343 -0.74 2.50 -19.18
C TYR A 343 -1.01 1.15 -18.55
N LEU A 344 -2.08 0.49 -18.96
CA LEU A 344 -2.49 -0.77 -18.38
C LEU A 344 -1.90 -1.96 -19.17
N LEU A 345 -1.56 -3.01 -18.44
CA LEU A 345 -1.23 -4.33 -18.94
C LEU A 345 -2.51 -5.15 -18.92
N GLU A 346 -2.96 -5.60 -20.09
CA GLU A 346 -4.29 -6.18 -20.29
C GLU A 346 -4.27 -7.71 -20.28
N THR A 347 -3.15 -8.32 -20.65
CA THR A 347 -3.03 -9.78 -20.69
C THR A 347 -2.88 -10.32 -19.27
N ILE A 348 -3.91 -11.01 -18.80
CA ILE A 348 -3.98 -11.56 -17.46
C ILE A 348 -4.00 -13.09 -17.54
N VAL A 349 -3.07 -13.71 -16.82
CA VAL A 349 -2.95 -15.15 -16.68
C VAL A 349 -3.23 -15.54 -15.23
N PRO A 350 -4.13 -16.52 -14.97
CA PRO A 350 -4.34 -17.00 -13.60
C PRO A 350 -3.05 -17.57 -12.99
N PHE A 351 -2.70 -17.09 -11.81
CA PHE A 351 -1.54 -17.54 -11.05
C PHE A 351 -1.96 -17.94 -9.63
N CYS A 352 -1.62 -19.16 -9.22
CA CYS A 352 -1.88 -19.60 -7.86
C CYS A 352 -0.65 -19.33 -6.99
N SER A 353 -0.80 -18.41 -6.04
CA SER A 353 0.25 -18.10 -5.08
C SER A 353 0.47 -19.28 -4.12
N THR A 354 1.73 -19.71 -3.97
CA THR A 354 2.11 -20.79 -3.06
C THR A 354 2.16 -20.34 -1.59
N VAL A 355 2.10 -19.03 -1.34
CA VAL A 355 2.19 -18.46 0.02
C VAL A 355 0.84 -18.49 0.72
N ASP A 356 -0.24 -18.11 0.00
CA ASP A 356 -1.58 -17.97 0.56
C ASP A 356 -2.64 -18.81 -0.15
N ASN A 357 -2.26 -19.54 -1.21
CA ASN A 357 -3.13 -20.35 -2.08
C ASN A 357 -4.27 -19.53 -2.70
N ILE A 358 -4.08 -18.22 -2.89
CA ILE A 358 -5.02 -17.35 -3.57
C ILE A 358 -4.73 -17.37 -5.06
N ILE A 359 -5.78 -17.50 -5.87
CA ILE A 359 -5.67 -17.32 -7.31
C ILE A 359 -5.62 -15.82 -7.57
N ARG A 360 -4.52 -15.38 -8.17
CA ARG A 360 -4.24 -13.99 -8.54
C ARG A 360 -4.11 -13.87 -10.05
N GLU A 361 -3.94 -12.65 -10.51
CA GLU A 361 -3.86 -12.28 -11.91
C GLU A 361 -2.44 -11.81 -12.23
N GLN A 362 -1.71 -12.59 -13.03
CA GLN A 362 -0.34 -12.28 -13.47
C GLN A 362 -0.37 -11.70 -14.88
N THR A 363 0.42 -10.69 -15.13
CA THR A 363 0.60 -10.10 -16.46
C THR A 363 1.63 -10.88 -17.29
N ASP A 364 1.50 -10.85 -18.61
CA ASP A 364 2.44 -11.46 -19.52
C ASP A 364 3.72 -10.61 -19.66
N SER A 365 4.90 -11.24 -19.55
CA SER A 365 6.19 -10.53 -19.62
C SER A 365 6.48 -9.92 -21.00
N TRP A 366 5.95 -10.51 -22.06
CA TRP A 366 6.06 -9.96 -23.41
C TRP A 366 5.30 -8.64 -23.51
N GLU A 367 4.05 -8.60 -23.05
CA GLU A 367 3.25 -7.36 -23.03
C GLU A 367 3.91 -6.28 -22.16
N ILE A 368 4.53 -6.66 -21.05
CA ILE A 368 5.29 -5.72 -20.22
C ILE A 368 6.40 -5.07 -21.06
N GLY A 369 7.13 -5.87 -21.84
CA GLY A 369 8.18 -5.38 -22.74
C GLY A 369 7.65 -4.42 -23.79
N GLU A 370 6.56 -4.78 -24.48
CA GLU A 370 5.90 -3.92 -25.45
C GLU A 370 5.42 -2.61 -24.84
N LYS A 371 4.84 -2.67 -23.64
CA LYS A 371 4.34 -1.48 -22.94
C LYS A 371 5.47 -0.54 -22.51
N ILE A 372 6.59 -1.08 -22.06
CA ILE A 372 7.79 -0.28 -21.77
C ILE A 372 8.28 0.46 -23.03
N ILE A 373 8.31 -0.21 -24.19
CA ILE A 373 8.68 0.38 -25.47
C ILE A 373 7.69 1.45 -25.90
N GLU A 374 6.37 1.17 -25.79
CA GLU A 374 5.30 2.13 -26.11
C GLU A 374 5.47 3.42 -25.32
N VAL A 375 5.55 3.33 -23.98
CA VAL A 375 5.67 4.51 -23.10
C VAL A 375 7.00 5.24 -23.32
N SER A 376 8.08 4.52 -23.61
CA SER A 376 9.37 5.14 -23.91
C SER A 376 9.33 5.95 -25.21
N ASN A 377 8.67 5.44 -26.24
CA ASN A 377 8.44 6.17 -27.49
C ASN A 377 7.55 7.41 -27.27
N ASP A 378 6.49 7.28 -26.49
CA ASP A 378 5.60 8.39 -26.13
C ASP A 378 6.36 9.50 -25.40
N LEU A 379 7.25 9.16 -24.47
CA LEU A 379 8.12 10.09 -23.75
C LEU A 379 9.08 10.83 -24.71
N ILE A 380 9.79 10.11 -25.56
CA ILE A 380 10.79 10.68 -26.48
C ILE A 380 10.12 11.58 -27.51
N ASN A 381 8.97 11.17 -28.04
CA ASN A 381 8.22 11.91 -29.02
C ASN A 381 7.29 13.00 -28.41
N LYS A 382 7.31 13.16 -27.08
CA LYS A 382 6.45 14.10 -26.35
C LYS A 382 4.96 13.96 -26.72
N ASN A 383 4.50 12.72 -26.74
CA ASN A 383 3.13 12.38 -27.14
C ASN A 383 2.11 13.07 -26.22
N GLN A 384 1.11 13.72 -26.81
CA GLN A 384 0.07 14.42 -26.04
C GLN A 384 -0.74 13.47 -25.15
N ASN A 385 -1.01 12.25 -25.61
CA ASN A 385 -1.73 11.24 -24.82
C ASN A 385 -1.01 10.90 -23.50
N LEU A 386 0.32 10.80 -23.50
CA LEU A 386 1.11 10.59 -22.28
C LEU A 386 0.96 11.79 -21.33
N ASN A 387 1.11 13.02 -21.84
CA ASN A 387 0.95 14.22 -21.03
C ASN A 387 -0.44 14.31 -20.41
N ASP A 388 -1.48 14.01 -21.18
CA ASP A 388 -2.87 14.00 -20.71
C ASP A 388 -3.10 12.96 -19.61
N LYS A 389 -2.52 11.75 -19.74
CA LYS A 389 -2.58 10.71 -18.69
C LYS A 389 -1.89 11.17 -17.42
N VAL A 390 -0.68 11.71 -17.53
CA VAL A 390 0.12 12.19 -16.40
C VAL A 390 -0.59 13.34 -15.67
N ASP A 391 -1.14 14.31 -16.39
CA ASP A 391 -1.86 15.42 -15.78
C ASP A 391 -3.17 14.97 -15.11
N LYS A 392 -3.92 14.05 -15.72
CA LYS A 392 -5.11 13.45 -15.10
C LYS A 392 -4.75 12.68 -13.83
N ALA A 393 -3.64 11.93 -13.82
CA ALA A 393 -3.14 11.19 -12.68
C ALA A 393 -2.75 12.13 -11.53
N PHE A 394 -1.98 13.17 -11.85
CA PHE A 394 -1.55 14.19 -10.89
C PHE A 394 -2.75 14.95 -10.28
N ASN A 395 -3.70 15.37 -11.10
CA ASN A 395 -4.90 16.06 -10.61
C ASN A 395 -5.76 15.14 -9.73
N TYR A 396 -5.89 13.86 -10.09
CA TYR A 396 -6.62 12.87 -9.31
C TYR A 396 -6.00 12.71 -7.91
N VAL A 397 -4.71 12.43 -7.83
CA VAL A 397 -4.07 12.18 -6.53
C VAL A 397 -4.07 13.41 -5.64
N ASN A 398 -3.93 14.61 -6.19
CA ASN A 398 -3.97 15.85 -5.42
C ASN A 398 -5.39 16.26 -4.99
N SER A 399 -6.44 15.68 -5.60
CA SER A 399 -7.81 15.82 -5.09
C SER A 399 -8.10 14.93 -3.87
N LEU A 400 -7.21 13.97 -3.55
CA LEU A 400 -7.35 13.02 -2.45
C LEU A 400 -6.42 13.40 -1.30
N THR A 401 -6.61 14.55 -0.65
CA THR A 401 -5.80 14.88 0.54
C THR A 401 -6.24 14.07 1.75
N TRP A 402 -5.30 13.73 2.65
CA TRP A 402 -5.66 13.06 3.90
C TRP A 402 -6.67 13.86 4.72
N GLU A 403 -6.59 15.20 4.68
CA GLU A 403 -7.56 16.06 5.37
C GLU A 403 -8.98 15.87 4.83
N ASP A 404 -9.16 15.80 3.51
CA ASP A 404 -10.48 15.61 2.90
C ASP A 404 -11.00 14.18 3.09
N ILE A 405 -10.14 13.19 2.90
CA ILE A 405 -10.47 11.77 3.10
C ILE A 405 -10.88 11.52 4.56
N CYS A 406 -10.17 12.08 5.52
CA CYS A 406 -10.45 11.86 6.93
C CYS A 406 -11.73 12.54 7.43
N LYS A 407 -12.36 13.43 6.67
CA LYS A 407 -13.72 13.92 6.99
C LYS A 407 -14.72 12.76 7.11
N ARG A 408 -14.57 11.70 6.31
CA ARG A 408 -15.38 10.47 6.43
C ARG A 408 -15.07 9.72 7.72
N TRP A 409 -13.81 9.64 8.12
CA TRP A 409 -13.40 9.01 9.37
C TRP A 409 -13.95 9.75 10.58
N ILE A 410 -13.90 11.08 10.58
CA ILE A 410 -14.49 11.91 11.63
C ILE A 410 -15.99 11.58 11.77
N GLU A 411 -16.71 11.42 10.66
CA GLU A 411 -18.12 11.03 10.69
C GLU A 411 -18.34 9.62 11.27
N TYR A 412 -17.51 8.65 10.86
CA TYR A 412 -17.64 7.27 11.38
C TYR A 412 -17.29 7.16 12.86
N PHE A 413 -16.36 7.95 13.35
CA PHE A 413 -15.98 7.97 14.76
C PHE A 413 -17.07 8.52 15.69
N LYS A 414 -18.10 9.19 15.17
CA LYS A 414 -19.28 9.61 15.94
C LYS A 414 -20.09 8.44 16.54
N ILE A 415 -19.90 7.21 16.06
CA ILE A 415 -20.56 6.04 16.64
C ILE A 415 -20.04 5.70 18.05
N TYR A 416 -18.84 6.11 18.36
CA TYR A 416 -18.22 5.92 19.68
C TYR A 416 -18.76 6.95 20.68
#